data_db11bfc060297140779df9e6720e78af
#
_entry.id   db11bfc060297140779df9e6720e78af
#
_cell.length_a   1.000
_cell.length_b   1.000
_cell.length_c   1.000
_cell.angle_alpha   90.00
_cell.angle_beta   90.00
_cell.angle_gamma   90.00
#
_symmetry.space_group_name_H-M   'P 1'
#
loop_
_entity.id
_entity.type
_entity.pdbx_description
1 polymer ?
#
loop_
_entity_poly.entity_id
_entity_poly.type
_entity_poly.pdbx_seq_one_letter_code
_entity_poly.pdbx_strand_id
1 'polypeptide(L)'
;MSRRRRAEKRPIDPDPKFHDIQISKFMNYVMLDGKKSAAEKIVYGALDRMEEKLRRPPLETFRDAMENVVPSVEVRSRRVGGATYQVPVEVRPDRKQALAMRWLIGAARKRNETTMVDRLSGELMDAAQNRGSAVKKREDTHKMAEANRAFSHYRW
;
A
#
# COMPACT_ATOMS: atom_id res chain seq x y z
N MET A 1 3.92 27.71 -3.56
CA MET A 1 2.70 26.95 -3.17
C MET A 1 1.48 27.83 -3.27
N SER A 2 0.42 27.34 -3.86
CA SER A 2 -0.85 28.07 -3.93
C SER A 2 -1.60 27.98 -2.60
N ARG A 3 -1.94 29.10 -2.02
CA ARG A 3 -2.77 29.17 -0.81
C ARG A 3 -4.26 29.26 -1.13
N ARG A 4 -4.62 29.62 -2.38
CA ARG A 4 -6.02 29.83 -2.80
C ARG A 4 -6.65 28.61 -3.45
N ARG A 5 -5.86 27.68 -3.96
CA ARG A 5 -6.33 26.50 -4.67
C ARG A 5 -5.63 25.25 -4.18
N ARG A 6 -6.40 24.21 -4.04
CA ARG A 6 -5.87 22.86 -3.94
C ARG A 6 -5.65 22.34 -5.36
N ALA A 7 -4.49 21.73 -5.62
CA ALA A 7 -4.21 21.12 -6.92
C ALA A 7 -5.24 20.03 -7.24
N GLU A 8 -5.71 20.02 -8.48
CA GLU A 8 -6.61 18.96 -8.96
C GLU A 8 -5.85 17.64 -9.02
N LYS A 9 -6.54 16.55 -8.68
CA LYS A 9 -5.97 15.21 -8.83
C LYS A 9 -5.96 14.84 -10.31
N ARG A 10 -4.78 14.47 -10.82
CA ARG A 10 -4.66 14.01 -12.21
C ARG A 10 -5.38 12.68 -12.37
N PRO A 11 -6.17 12.51 -13.45
CA PRO A 11 -6.77 11.21 -13.74
C PRO A 11 -5.66 10.20 -14.10
N ILE A 12 -5.89 8.95 -13.73
CA ILE A 12 -4.99 7.84 -14.06
C ILE A 12 -5.75 6.92 -14.99
N ASP A 13 -5.15 6.64 -16.16
CA ASP A 13 -5.73 5.73 -17.13
C ASP A 13 -5.59 4.28 -16.64
N PRO A 14 -6.58 3.41 -16.93
CA PRO A 14 -6.45 1.97 -16.67
C PRO A 14 -5.24 1.38 -17.40
N ASP A 15 -4.68 0.32 -16.84
CA ASP A 15 -3.59 -0.38 -17.51
C ASP A 15 -4.06 -1.07 -18.79
N PRO A 16 -3.19 -1.20 -19.81
CA PRO A 16 -3.60 -1.77 -21.10
C PRO A 16 -3.91 -3.26 -21.09
N LYS A 17 -3.37 -4.02 -20.12
CA LYS A 17 -3.54 -5.48 -20.06
C LYS A 17 -4.79 -5.90 -19.29
N PHE A 18 -5.02 -5.33 -18.12
CA PHE A 18 -6.13 -5.69 -17.23
C PHE A 18 -7.24 -4.65 -17.18
N HIS A 19 -7.02 -3.48 -17.76
CA HIS A 19 -7.94 -2.34 -17.72
C HIS A 19 -8.36 -1.94 -16.30
N ASP A 20 -7.40 -2.01 -15.37
CA ASP A 20 -7.61 -1.75 -13.95
C ASP A 20 -6.82 -0.51 -13.49
N ILE A 21 -7.53 0.45 -12.91
CA ILE A 21 -6.95 1.71 -12.42
C ILE A 21 -6.02 1.45 -11.21
N GLN A 22 -6.37 0.49 -10.38
CA GLN A 22 -5.59 0.16 -9.20
C GLN A 22 -4.21 -0.40 -9.58
N ILE A 23 -4.15 -1.23 -10.63
CA ILE A 23 -2.89 -1.75 -11.19
C ILE A 23 -2.03 -0.60 -11.73
N SER A 24 -2.62 0.34 -12.46
CA SER A 24 -1.91 1.53 -12.96
C SER A 24 -1.32 2.36 -11.82
N LYS A 25 -2.09 2.59 -10.77
CA LYS A 25 -1.60 3.28 -9.56
C LYS A 25 -0.44 2.51 -8.92
N PHE A 26 -0.56 1.20 -8.83
CA PHE A 26 0.48 0.34 -8.25
C PHE A 26 1.78 0.45 -9.04
N MET A 27 1.72 0.45 -10.37
CA MET A 27 2.88 0.68 -11.23
C MET A 27 3.56 2.02 -10.93
N ASN A 28 2.78 3.07 -10.73
CA ASN A 28 3.31 4.38 -10.39
C ASN A 28 4.05 4.39 -9.04
N TYR A 29 3.57 3.62 -8.06
CA TYR A 29 4.26 3.46 -6.78
C TYR A 29 5.53 2.60 -6.85
N VAL A 30 5.55 1.62 -7.73
CA VAL A 30 6.74 0.78 -7.98
C VAL A 30 7.83 1.56 -8.72
N MET A 31 7.42 2.49 -9.57
CA MET A 31 8.32 3.26 -10.44
C MET A 31 9.36 4.04 -9.64
N LEU A 32 10.62 3.97 -10.09
CA LEU A 32 11.74 4.74 -9.59
C LEU A 32 12.36 5.54 -10.74
N ASP A 33 12.77 6.78 -10.46
CA ASP A 33 13.46 7.66 -11.42
C ASP A 33 12.70 7.86 -12.74
N GLY A 34 11.38 7.80 -12.71
CA GLY A 34 10.54 7.95 -13.90
C GLY A 34 10.59 6.77 -14.87
N LYS A 35 11.20 5.66 -14.51
CA LYS A 35 11.33 4.46 -15.35
C LYS A 35 10.06 3.64 -15.37
N LYS A 36 9.02 4.12 -16.02
CA LYS A 36 7.71 3.49 -16.04
C LYS A 36 7.70 2.12 -16.72
N SER A 37 8.44 1.97 -17.81
CA SER A 37 8.53 0.68 -18.51
C SER A 37 9.11 -0.44 -17.64
N ALA A 38 10.10 -0.10 -16.81
CA ALA A 38 10.66 -1.04 -15.82
C ALA A 38 9.63 -1.43 -14.76
N ALA A 39 8.86 -0.47 -14.26
CA ALA A 39 7.79 -0.73 -13.30
C ALA A 39 6.69 -1.61 -13.89
N GLU A 40 6.30 -1.37 -15.14
CA GLU A 40 5.32 -2.21 -15.85
C GLU A 40 5.80 -3.66 -15.97
N LYS A 41 7.05 -3.87 -16.36
CA LYS A 41 7.65 -5.21 -16.44
C LYS A 41 7.65 -5.92 -15.09
N ILE A 42 7.98 -5.20 -14.02
CA ILE A 42 7.99 -5.77 -12.67
C ILE A 42 6.57 -6.18 -12.25
N VAL A 43 5.60 -5.31 -12.42
CA VAL A 43 4.21 -5.57 -11.99
C VAL A 43 3.59 -6.68 -12.81
N TYR A 44 3.70 -6.64 -14.12
CA TYR A 44 3.17 -7.70 -14.99
C TYR A 44 3.88 -9.04 -14.77
N GLY A 45 5.20 -9.02 -14.60
CA GLY A 45 5.96 -10.22 -14.27
C GLY A 45 5.56 -10.83 -12.94
N ALA A 46 5.30 -9.99 -11.94
CA ALA A 46 4.82 -10.47 -10.63
C ALA A 46 3.42 -11.08 -10.73
N LEU A 47 2.52 -10.45 -11.48
CA LEU A 47 1.17 -10.97 -11.69
C LEU A 47 1.19 -12.30 -12.44
N ASP A 48 2.02 -12.41 -13.48
CA ASP A 48 2.19 -13.68 -14.23
C ASP A 48 2.72 -14.80 -13.33
N ARG A 49 3.69 -14.51 -12.47
CA ARG A 49 4.21 -15.46 -11.49
C ARG A 49 3.18 -15.93 -10.48
N MET A 50 2.35 -15.02 -10.02
CA MET A 50 1.25 -15.34 -9.10
C MET A 50 0.23 -16.25 -9.77
N GLU A 51 -0.12 -15.98 -11.03
CA GLU A 51 -1.04 -16.82 -11.80
C GLU A 51 -0.50 -18.23 -11.99
N GLU A 52 0.78 -18.39 -12.36
CA GLU A 52 1.43 -19.68 -12.50
C GLU A 52 1.43 -20.51 -11.22
N LYS A 53 1.76 -19.87 -10.09
CA LYS A 53 1.88 -20.55 -8.81
C LYS A 53 0.56 -20.88 -8.14
N LEU A 54 -0.40 -19.96 -8.20
CA LEU A 54 -1.68 -20.09 -7.51
C LEU A 54 -2.79 -20.62 -8.40
N ARG A 55 -2.61 -20.62 -9.69
CA ARG A 55 -3.62 -21.06 -10.71
C ARG A 55 -4.98 -20.39 -10.50
N ARG A 56 -4.94 -19.10 -10.17
CA ARG A 56 -6.14 -18.23 -10.06
C ARG A 56 -5.87 -16.91 -10.78
N PRO A 57 -6.94 -16.18 -11.14
CA PRO A 57 -6.77 -14.85 -11.75
C PRO A 57 -5.88 -13.94 -10.89
N PRO A 58 -4.83 -13.34 -11.47
CA PRO A 58 -3.88 -12.54 -10.69
C PRO A 58 -4.48 -11.29 -10.06
N LEU A 59 -5.50 -10.70 -10.68
CA LEU A 59 -6.21 -9.55 -10.12
C LEU A 59 -6.93 -9.89 -8.81
N GLU A 60 -7.52 -11.07 -8.70
CA GLU A 60 -8.17 -11.51 -7.47
C GLU A 60 -7.15 -11.62 -6.32
N THR A 61 -6.01 -12.23 -6.60
CA THR A 61 -4.93 -12.34 -5.62
C THR A 61 -4.40 -10.97 -5.22
N PHE A 62 -4.23 -10.07 -6.20
CA PHE A 62 -3.80 -8.70 -5.94
C PHE A 62 -4.81 -7.94 -5.06
N ARG A 63 -6.09 -8.07 -5.35
CA ARG A 63 -7.16 -7.43 -4.54
C ARG A 63 -7.22 -7.98 -3.14
N ASP A 64 -7.07 -9.29 -2.97
CA ASP A 64 -7.00 -9.94 -1.65
C ASP A 64 -5.80 -9.42 -0.85
N ALA A 65 -4.64 -9.29 -1.49
CA ALA A 65 -3.45 -8.73 -0.87
C ALA A 65 -3.67 -7.28 -0.43
N MET A 66 -4.25 -6.46 -1.29
CA MET A 66 -4.57 -5.07 -0.97
C MET A 66 -5.54 -4.97 0.21
N GLU A 67 -6.60 -5.74 0.17
CA GLU A 67 -7.61 -5.76 1.24
C GLU A 67 -7.01 -6.16 2.59
N ASN A 68 -6.12 -7.13 2.60
CA ASN A 68 -5.46 -7.60 3.83
C ASN A 68 -4.43 -6.62 4.40
N VAL A 69 -3.92 -5.71 3.59
CA VAL A 69 -2.88 -4.73 4.01
C VAL A 69 -3.46 -3.35 4.31
N VAL A 70 -4.65 -3.04 3.81
CA VAL A 70 -5.31 -1.74 4.00
C VAL A 70 -5.55 -1.47 5.49
N PRO A 71 -4.99 -0.37 6.06
CA PRO A 71 -5.26 -0.01 7.44
C PRO A 71 -6.57 0.75 7.59
N SER A 72 -7.30 0.51 8.67
CA SER A 72 -8.51 1.28 9.01
C SER A 72 -8.20 2.51 9.86
N VAL A 73 -7.14 2.42 10.68
CA VAL A 73 -6.71 3.49 11.58
C VAL A 73 -5.19 3.66 11.49
N GLU A 74 -4.75 4.87 11.76
CA GLU A 74 -3.33 5.20 11.89
C GLU A 74 -3.13 6.14 13.07
N VAL A 75 -1.88 6.38 13.44
CA VAL A 75 -1.54 7.30 14.52
C VAL A 75 -0.91 8.55 13.90
N ARG A 76 -1.39 9.70 14.30
CA ARG A 76 -0.86 11.01 13.89
C ARG A 76 -0.38 11.78 15.10
N SER A 77 0.77 12.40 15.00
CA SER A 77 1.30 13.26 16.02
C SER A 77 0.52 14.58 16.09
N ARG A 78 0.11 14.97 17.29
CA ARG A 78 -0.52 16.27 17.56
C ARG A 78 0.15 16.91 18.77
N ARG A 79 0.47 18.18 18.63
CA ARG A 79 1.01 18.96 19.73
C ARG A 79 -0.10 19.68 20.49
N VAL A 80 -0.22 19.38 21.76
CA VAL A 80 -1.25 20.00 22.65
C VAL A 80 -0.55 20.45 23.93
N GLY A 81 -0.61 21.75 24.24
CA GLY A 81 -0.03 22.29 25.46
C GLY A 81 1.47 22.05 25.62
N GLY A 82 2.22 22.04 24.51
CA GLY A 82 3.67 21.82 24.54
C GLY A 82 4.10 20.35 24.53
N ALA A 83 3.18 19.41 24.76
CA ALA A 83 3.43 17.97 24.66
C ALA A 83 2.97 17.41 23.31
N THR A 84 3.68 16.42 22.79
CA THR A 84 3.34 15.73 21.55
C THR A 84 2.65 14.42 21.88
N TYR A 85 1.44 14.26 21.37
CA TYR A 85 0.63 13.04 21.53
C TYR A 85 0.50 12.31 20.21
N GLN A 86 0.50 10.98 20.26
CA GLN A 86 0.19 10.11 19.13
C GLN A 86 -1.30 9.84 19.14
N VAL A 87 -2.05 10.47 18.24
CA VAL A 87 -3.51 10.44 18.22
C VAL A 87 -4.00 9.46 17.15
N PRO A 88 -4.81 8.43 17.53
CA PRO A 88 -5.41 7.54 16.54
C PRO A 88 -6.46 8.26 15.73
N VAL A 89 -6.41 8.10 14.41
CA VAL A 89 -7.36 8.69 13.46
C VAL A 89 -7.76 7.68 12.41
N GLU A 90 -8.99 7.79 11.93
CA GLU A 90 -9.44 6.99 10.79
C GLU A 90 -8.69 7.39 9.53
N VAL A 91 -8.38 6.40 8.70
CA VAL A 91 -7.69 6.62 7.43
C VAL A 91 -8.73 6.83 6.32
N ARG A 92 -8.58 7.90 5.53
CA ARG A 92 -9.44 8.15 4.36
C ARG A 92 -9.21 7.09 3.28
N PRO A 93 -10.22 6.79 2.44
CA PRO A 93 -10.10 5.74 1.40
C PRO A 93 -8.89 5.91 0.47
N ASP A 94 -8.60 7.12 0.00
CA ASP A 94 -7.43 7.40 -0.85
C ASP A 94 -6.12 7.04 -0.16
N ARG A 95 -6.01 7.41 1.11
CA ARG A 95 -4.82 7.17 1.91
C ARG A 95 -4.69 5.70 2.30
N LYS A 96 -5.80 5.01 2.53
CA LYS A 96 -5.81 3.56 2.77
C LYS A 96 -5.11 2.82 1.63
N GLN A 97 -5.52 3.11 0.41
CA GLN A 97 -4.94 2.50 -0.78
C GLN A 97 -3.46 2.85 -0.94
N ALA A 98 -3.11 4.13 -0.74
CA ALA A 98 -1.73 4.59 -0.83
C ALA A 98 -0.81 3.90 0.19
N LEU A 99 -1.27 3.79 1.44
CA LEU A 99 -0.50 3.12 2.49
C LEU A 99 -0.32 1.63 2.20
N ALA A 100 -1.38 0.94 1.77
CA ALA A 100 -1.31 -0.47 1.41
C ALA A 100 -0.29 -0.72 0.30
N MET A 101 -0.31 0.08 -0.75
CA MET A 101 0.64 -0.02 -1.86
C MET A 101 2.09 0.24 -1.42
N ARG A 102 2.33 1.28 -0.62
CA ARG A 102 3.66 1.58 -0.09
C ARG A 102 4.20 0.46 0.80
N TRP A 103 3.36 -0.09 1.66
CA TRP A 103 3.79 -1.16 2.57
C TRP A 103 4.09 -2.44 1.82
N LEU A 104 3.27 -2.80 0.83
CA LEU A 104 3.53 -3.97 -0.03
C LEU A 104 4.86 -3.83 -0.77
N ILE A 105 5.09 -2.69 -1.40
CA ILE A 105 6.31 -2.42 -2.16
C ILE A 105 7.54 -2.34 -1.23
N GLY A 106 7.42 -1.65 -0.12
CA GLY A 106 8.49 -1.54 0.87
C GLY A 106 8.87 -2.90 1.47
N ALA A 107 7.87 -3.73 1.77
CA ALA A 107 8.10 -5.09 2.26
C ALA A 107 8.74 -5.98 1.19
N ALA A 108 8.27 -5.88 -0.06
CA ALA A 108 8.85 -6.62 -1.17
C ALA A 108 10.34 -6.29 -1.38
N ARG A 109 10.71 -5.01 -1.32
CA ARG A 109 12.09 -4.56 -1.49
C ARG A 109 13.06 -5.11 -0.43
N LYS A 110 12.55 -5.46 0.74
CA LYS A 110 13.34 -6.03 1.85
C LYS A 110 13.46 -7.54 1.82
N ARG A 111 12.79 -8.20 0.89
CA ARG A 111 12.84 -9.65 0.78
C ARG A 111 14.19 -10.13 0.22
N ASN A 112 14.46 -11.40 0.41
CA ASN A 112 15.74 -12.03 0.04
C ASN A 112 15.83 -12.56 -1.38
N GLU A 113 14.70 -12.58 -2.12
CA GLU A 113 14.70 -13.05 -3.50
C GLU A 113 15.59 -12.17 -4.40
N THR A 114 16.10 -12.75 -5.48
CA THR A 114 17.09 -12.10 -6.34
C THR A 114 16.50 -10.94 -7.16
N THR A 115 15.32 -11.14 -7.75
CA THR A 115 14.70 -10.15 -8.63
C THR A 115 13.52 -9.45 -7.94
N MET A 116 13.23 -8.22 -8.36
CA MET A 116 12.06 -7.50 -7.83
C MET A 116 10.74 -8.18 -8.23
N VAL A 117 10.69 -8.84 -9.39
CA VAL A 117 9.54 -9.64 -9.80
C VAL A 117 9.24 -10.73 -8.78
N ASP A 118 10.27 -11.47 -8.36
CA ASP A 118 10.13 -12.54 -7.37
C ASP A 118 9.77 -12.00 -5.98
N ARG A 119 10.39 -10.90 -5.59
CA ARG A 119 10.12 -10.24 -4.32
C ARG A 119 8.67 -9.75 -4.23
N LEU A 120 8.22 -9.06 -5.28
CA LEU A 120 6.87 -8.51 -5.33
C LEU A 120 5.81 -9.60 -5.40
N SER A 121 6.00 -10.61 -6.25
CA SER A 121 5.08 -11.76 -6.32
C SER A 121 5.01 -12.50 -4.99
N GLY A 122 6.15 -12.74 -4.35
CA GLY A 122 6.20 -13.39 -3.04
C GLY A 122 5.44 -12.61 -1.98
N GLU A 123 5.65 -11.30 -1.89
CA GLU A 123 4.96 -10.47 -0.89
C GLU A 123 3.45 -10.38 -1.16
N LEU A 124 3.04 -10.23 -2.42
CA LEU A 124 1.62 -10.21 -2.78
C LEU A 124 0.93 -11.53 -2.46
N MET A 125 1.57 -12.66 -2.76
CA MET A 125 1.01 -13.98 -2.41
C MET A 125 0.90 -14.18 -0.90
N ASP A 126 1.90 -13.79 -0.14
CA ASP A 126 1.87 -13.86 1.32
C ASP A 126 0.77 -12.96 1.90
N ALA A 127 0.66 -11.74 1.40
CA ALA A 127 -0.37 -10.79 1.84
C ALA A 127 -1.79 -11.28 1.51
N ALA A 128 -1.98 -11.91 0.35
CA ALA A 128 -3.26 -12.52 -0.02
C ALA A 128 -3.69 -13.62 0.96
N GLN A 129 -2.73 -14.29 1.59
CA GLN A 129 -2.95 -15.28 2.63
C GLN A 129 -2.86 -14.70 4.05
N ASN A 130 -2.94 -13.41 4.18
CA ASN A 130 -2.85 -12.66 5.45
C ASN A 130 -1.54 -12.91 6.20
N ARG A 131 -0.43 -13.01 5.48
CA ARG A 131 0.92 -13.21 6.00
C ARG A 131 1.87 -12.16 5.43
N GLY A 132 3.09 -12.13 5.93
CA GLY A 132 4.17 -11.31 5.41
C GLY A 132 4.35 -9.98 6.13
N SER A 133 5.41 -9.26 5.75
CA SER A 133 5.82 -8.03 6.41
C SER A 133 4.85 -6.87 6.23
N ALA A 134 4.17 -6.79 5.09
CA ALA A 134 3.18 -5.75 4.84
C ALA A 134 1.96 -5.90 5.76
N VAL A 135 1.46 -7.12 5.92
CA VAL A 135 0.37 -7.43 6.85
C VAL A 135 0.81 -7.15 8.29
N LYS A 136 2.03 -7.52 8.64
CA LYS A 136 2.60 -7.20 9.96
C LYS A 136 2.64 -5.69 10.21
N LYS A 137 3.00 -4.92 9.21
CA LYS A 137 3.02 -3.44 9.30
C LYS A 137 1.62 -2.89 9.60
N ARG A 138 0.59 -3.43 8.97
CA ARG A 138 -0.80 -3.07 9.28
C ARG A 138 -1.15 -3.42 10.72
N GLU A 139 -0.83 -4.64 11.15
CA GLU A 139 -1.11 -5.11 12.52
C GLU A 139 -0.40 -4.23 13.56
N ASP A 140 0.86 -3.91 13.34
CA ASP A 140 1.63 -3.05 14.23
C ASP A 140 1.03 -1.63 14.30
N THR A 141 0.57 -1.10 13.17
CA THR A 141 -0.12 0.19 13.10
C THR A 141 -1.43 0.17 13.88
N HIS A 142 -2.21 -0.89 13.74
CA HIS A 142 -3.46 -1.07 14.50
C HIS A 142 -3.20 -1.22 16.00
N LYS A 143 -2.19 -1.96 16.39
CA LYS A 143 -1.78 -2.10 17.80
C LYS A 143 -1.34 -0.76 18.39
N MET A 144 -0.57 0.02 17.63
CA MET A 144 -0.15 1.34 18.05
C MET A 144 -1.34 2.29 18.25
N ALA A 145 -2.31 2.25 17.34
CA ALA A 145 -3.54 3.03 17.46
C ALA A 145 -4.37 2.61 18.69
N GLU A 146 -4.47 1.32 18.95
CA GLU A 146 -5.17 0.80 20.13
C GLU A 146 -4.46 1.19 21.44
N ALA A 147 -3.13 1.11 21.47
CA ALA A 147 -2.34 1.54 22.63
C ALA A 147 -2.51 3.03 22.94
N ASN A 148 -2.76 3.86 21.92
CA ASN A 148 -2.96 5.30 22.06
C ASN A 148 -4.45 5.69 22.09
N ARG A 149 -5.35 4.74 22.24
CA ARG A 149 -6.80 4.96 22.24
C ARG A 149 -7.26 6.03 23.25
N ALA A 150 -6.58 6.13 24.40
CA ALA A 150 -6.88 7.12 25.42
C ALA A 150 -6.77 8.56 24.89
N PHE A 151 -5.99 8.80 23.84
CA PHE A 151 -5.80 10.13 23.23
C PHE A 151 -6.76 10.40 22.07
N SER A 152 -7.72 9.55 21.80
CA SER A 152 -8.66 9.70 20.68
C SER A 152 -9.46 10.99 20.73
N HIS A 153 -9.72 11.53 21.94
CA HIS A 153 -10.42 12.80 22.13
C HIS A 153 -9.61 14.02 21.69
N TYR A 154 -8.31 13.87 21.41
CA TYR A 154 -7.47 14.93 20.84
C TYR A 154 -7.57 15.01 19.31
N ARG A 155 -8.43 14.22 18.65
CA ARG A 155 -8.66 14.33 17.21
C ARG A 155 -9.10 15.73 16.81
N TRP A 156 -8.67 16.15 15.65
CA TRP A 156 -9.08 17.43 15.04
C TRP A 156 -9.80 17.23 13.71
#